data_42d9bc339471f98a35b6fea87e1bb048
#
_entry.id   42d9bc339471f98a35b6fea87e1bb048
#
_cell.length_a   1.000
_cell.length_b   1.000
_cell.length_c   1.000
_cell.angle_alpha   90.00
_cell.angle_beta   90.00
_cell.angle_gamma   90.00
#
_symmetry.space_group_name_H-M   'P 1'
#
loop_
_entity.id
_entity.type
_entity.pdbx_description
1 polymer ?
#
loop_
_entity_poly.entity_id
_entity_poly.type
_entity_poly.pdbx_seq_one_letter_code
_entity_poly.pdbx_strand_id
1 'polypeptide(L)'
;MTTLSDVAKEANVSKMTVSRVINHPEQVTPELRVIVEKAMEDLNYHPNSIAQALVNNRTNVVKFVTLEDIDTTEPYYMNLLFGFARGLNTKQYAMQLVTDPTQIEKGYADGYLITGARNKDYDMFDKLDKPFVLFGENHRGYDFVDTDNQTAEKIATQYALDRLYKRIIFIGIDIKEPFEYSREAGYINTLQQH
;
A
#
# COMPACT_ATOMS: atom_id res chain seq x y z
N MET A 1 4.50 20.47 28.93
CA MET A 1 4.61 19.55 27.77
C MET A 1 6.10 19.45 27.48
N THR A 2 6.67 18.26 27.55
CA THR A 2 8.10 18.01 27.30
C THR A 2 8.45 18.37 25.86
N THR A 3 9.56 19.03 25.66
CA THR A 3 10.02 19.54 24.36
C THR A 3 11.31 18.85 23.94
N LEU A 4 11.64 18.94 22.67
CA LEU A 4 12.93 18.47 22.13
C LEU A 4 14.14 19.14 22.86
N SER A 5 13.94 20.36 23.38
CA SER A 5 14.95 21.04 24.17
C SER A 5 15.19 20.40 25.53
N ASP A 6 14.15 19.88 26.14
CA ASP A 6 14.26 19.22 27.43
C ASP A 6 14.99 17.90 27.30
N VAL A 7 14.70 17.13 26.24
CA VAL A 7 15.45 15.92 25.91
C VAL A 7 16.92 16.19 25.62
N ALA A 8 17.21 17.28 24.90
CA ALA A 8 18.59 17.68 24.60
C ALA A 8 19.38 18.02 25.90
N LYS A 9 18.73 18.67 26.86
CA LYS A 9 19.32 18.96 28.17
C LYS A 9 19.56 17.70 28.99
N GLU A 10 18.56 16.79 29.03
CA GLU A 10 18.64 15.53 29.78
C GLU A 10 19.75 14.63 29.24
N ALA A 11 19.81 14.48 27.91
CA ALA A 11 20.84 13.71 27.23
C ALA A 11 22.23 14.43 27.18
N ASN A 12 22.32 15.65 27.62
CA ASN A 12 23.53 16.50 27.54
C ASN A 12 24.07 16.60 26.08
N VAL A 13 23.20 16.81 25.13
CA VAL A 13 23.54 16.94 23.70
C VAL A 13 22.87 18.18 23.08
N SER A 14 23.21 18.49 21.84
CA SER A 14 22.53 19.57 21.11
C SER A 14 21.11 19.14 20.66
N LYS A 15 20.20 20.10 20.48
CA LYS A 15 18.88 19.84 19.85
C LYS A 15 19.01 19.22 18.48
N MET A 16 20.04 19.62 17.73
CA MET A 16 20.31 19.06 16.41
C MET A 16 20.67 17.58 16.50
N THR A 17 21.41 17.18 17.53
CA THR A 17 21.75 15.78 17.80
C THR A 17 20.48 14.97 18.11
N VAL A 18 19.60 15.46 18.98
CA VAL A 18 18.32 14.81 19.28
C VAL A 18 17.48 14.67 18.01
N SER A 19 17.36 15.76 17.25
CA SER A 19 16.62 15.74 15.96
C SER A 19 17.21 14.71 14.99
N ARG A 20 18.54 14.58 14.94
CA ARG A 20 19.21 13.61 14.07
C ARG A 20 18.97 12.17 14.52
N VAL A 21 19.01 11.90 15.82
CA VAL A 21 18.67 10.57 16.37
C VAL A 21 17.24 10.19 16.00
N ILE A 22 16.31 11.13 16.05
CA ILE A 22 14.91 10.89 15.76
C ILE A 22 14.65 10.68 14.25
N ASN A 23 15.26 11.51 13.38
CA ASN A 23 14.93 11.57 11.96
C ASN A 23 15.92 10.79 11.06
N HIS A 24 17.17 10.63 11.51
CA HIS A 24 18.27 10.03 10.78
C HIS A 24 19.14 9.16 11.69
N PRO A 25 18.59 8.12 12.33
CA PRO A 25 19.30 7.28 13.30
C PRO A 25 20.53 6.60 12.71
N GLU A 26 20.56 6.42 11.38
CA GLU A 26 21.70 5.87 10.65
C GLU A 26 22.92 6.81 10.59
N GLN A 27 22.73 8.10 10.89
CA GLN A 27 23.79 9.13 10.85
C GLN A 27 24.41 9.40 12.22
N VAL A 28 24.03 8.63 13.24
CA VAL A 28 24.54 8.79 14.60
C VAL A 28 25.13 7.49 15.12
N THR A 29 26.06 7.60 16.07
CA THR A 29 26.64 6.41 16.68
C THR A 29 25.64 5.68 17.57
N PRO A 30 25.75 4.35 17.72
CA PRO A 30 24.86 3.57 18.58
C PRO A 30 24.81 4.08 20.03
N GLU A 31 25.96 4.49 20.58
CA GLU A 31 26.06 4.99 21.95
C GLU A 31 25.24 6.27 22.12
N LEU A 32 25.36 7.20 21.17
CA LEU A 32 24.64 8.46 21.21
C LEU A 32 23.12 8.25 21.06
N ARG A 33 22.72 7.29 20.23
CA ARG A 33 21.34 6.89 20.06
C ARG A 33 20.74 6.39 21.38
N VAL A 34 21.43 5.47 22.07
CA VAL A 34 20.98 4.92 23.36
C VAL A 34 20.80 6.02 24.42
N ILE A 35 21.74 6.97 24.50
CA ILE A 35 21.66 8.08 25.46
C ILE A 35 20.41 8.94 25.21
N VAL A 36 20.13 9.29 23.96
CA VAL A 36 18.99 10.11 23.60
C VAL A 36 17.67 9.34 23.75
N GLU A 37 17.59 8.08 23.32
CA GLU A 37 16.42 7.25 23.50
C GLU A 37 16.05 7.10 24.97
N LYS A 38 17.04 6.89 25.85
CA LYS A 38 16.82 6.84 27.29
C LYS A 38 16.29 8.17 27.84
N ALA A 39 16.86 9.28 27.46
CA ALA A 39 16.35 10.60 27.87
C ALA A 39 14.92 10.86 27.40
N MET A 40 14.55 10.40 26.22
CA MET A 40 13.17 10.45 25.71
C MET A 40 12.23 9.61 26.58
N GLU A 41 12.63 8.41 26.96
CA GLU A 41 11.87 7.52 27.84
C GLU A 41 11.69 8.13 29.23
N ASP A 42 12.77 8.58 29.86
CA ASP A 42 12.78 9.17 31.21
C ASP A 42 11.87 10.42 31.28
N LEU A 43 11.79 11.19 30.21
CA LEU A 43 10.95 12.39 30.11
C LEU A 43 9.55 12.11 29.50
N ASN A 44 9.23 10.86 29.19
CA ASN A 44 8.02 10.47 28.47
C ASN A 44 7.77 11.35 27.22
N TYR A 45 8.86 11.63 26.50
CA TYR A 45 8.83 12.45 25.29
C TYR A 45 8.54 11.57 24.07
N HIS A 46 7.45 11.85 23.40
CA HIS A 46 7.11 11.24 22.10
C HIS A 46 7.34 12.25 20.98
N PRO A 47 8.17 11.91 19.97
CA PRO A 47 8.34 12.76 18.81
C PRO A 47 7.00 13.09 18.14
N ASN A 48 6.80 14.37 17.83
CA ASN A 48 5.60 14.79 17.14
C ASN A 48 5.69 14.38 15.65
N SER A 49 4.90 13.40 15.25
CA SER A 49 4.87 12.88 13.87
C SER A 49 4.51 13.96 12.84
N ILE A 50 3.68 14.94 13.21
CA ILE A 50 3.32 16.08 12.34
C ILE A 50 4.55 16.98 12.12
N ALA A 51 5.31 17.27 13.17
CA ALA A 51 6.54 18.07 13.06
C ALA A 51 7.61 17.33 12.22
N GLN A 52 7.75 16.01 12.39
CA GLN A 52 8.64 15.19 11.57
C GLN A 52 8.23 15.18 10.09
N ALA A 53 6.95 15.00 9.83
CA ALA A 53 6.38 15.02 8.49
C ALA A 53 6.69 16.36 7.80
N LEU A 54 6.49 17.48 8.50
CA LEU A 54 6.78 18.83 7.99
C LEU A 54 8.25 19.01 7.64
N VAL A 55 9.18 18.55 8.51
CA VAL A 55 10.63 18.62 8.25
C VAL A 55 11.02 17.80 7.03
N ASN A 56 10.40 16.64 6.83
CA ASN A 56 10.67 15.73 5.72
C ASN A 56 9.86 16.05 4.47
N ASN A 57 9.08 17.12 4.47
CA ASN A 57 8.13 17.50 3.40
C ASN A 57 7.20 16.33 3.02
N ARG A 58 6.72 15.60 4.03
CA ARG A 58 5.81 14.47 3.91
C ARG A 58 4.56 14.69 4.75
N THR A 59 3.51 13.97 4.41
CA THR A 59 2.27 13.98 5.20
C THR A 59 2.15 12.74 6.08
N ASN A 60 2.91 11.68 5.76
CA ASN A 60 2.77 10.34 6.31
C ASN A 60 1.34 9.79 6.15
N VAL A 61 0.65 10.22 5.11
CA VAL A 61 -0.68 9.74 4.72
C VAL A 61 -0.61 9.13 3.33
N VAL A 62 -1.16 7.94 3.18
CA VAL A 62 -1.44 7.32 1.89
C VAL A 62 -2.94 7.18 1.75
N LYS A 63 -3.49 7.60 0.62
CA LYS A 63 -4.90 7.42 0.33
C LYS A 63 -5.15 6.04 -0.27
N PHE A 64 -6.12 5.34 0.29
CA PHE A 64 -6.70 4.14 -0.29
C PHE A 64 -7.97 4.54 -1.04
N VAL A 65 -7.92 4.44 -2.35
CA VAL A 65 -8.98 4.92 -3.26
C VAL A 65 -9.71 3.72 -3.84
N THR A 66 -11.04 3.71 -3.72
CA THR A 66 -11.88 2.71 -4.36
C THR A 66 -12.64 3.35 -5.52
N LEU A 67 -12.51 2.78 -6.71
CA LEU A 67 -13.18 3.23 -7.93
C LEU A 67 -14.42 2.41 -8.26
N GLU A 68 -14.73 1.44 -7.43
CA GLU A 68 -15.92 0.59 -7.49
C GLU A 68 -16.63 0.57 -6.14
N ASP A 69 -17.91 0.25 -6.16
CA ASP A 69 -18.66 0.06 -4.92
C ASP A 69 -18.14 -1.19 -4.20
N ILE A 70 -17.72 -0.98 -2.96
CA ILE A 70 -17.24 -2.06 -2.10
C ILE A 70 -18.41 -2.64 -1.31
N ASP A 71 -18.70 -3.92 -1.50
CA ASP A 71 -19.54 -4.66 -0.58
C ASP A 71 -18.74 -4.98 0.68
N THR A 72 -19.06 -4.29 1.78
CA THR A 72 -18.38 -4.46 3.06
C THR A 72 -18.67 -5.82 3.71
N THR A 73 -19.61 -6.60 3.17
CA THR A 73 -19.89 -7.97 3.63
C THR A 73 -18.97 -9.00 2.99
N GLU A 74 -18.26 -8.63 1.92
CA GLU A 74 -17.31 -9.51 1.26
C GLU A 74 -15.96 -9.56 1.97
N PRO A 75 -15.50 -10.73 2.42
CA PRO A 75 -14.21 -10.88 3.11
C PRO A 75 -13.02 -10.40 2.27
N TYR A 76 -13.11 -10.43 0.97
CA TYR A 76 -12.07 -10.00 0.04
C TYR A 76 -11.67 -8.54 0.29
N TYR A 77 -12.61 -7.61 0.22
CA TYR A 77 -12.33 -6.19 0.41
C TYR A 77 -11.88 -5.85 1.82
N MET A 78 -12.45 -6.53 2.82
CA MET A 78 -12.04 -6.33 4.20
C MET A 78 -10.60 -6.80 4.42
N ASN A 79 -10.21 -7.94 3.87
CA ASN A 79 -8.84 -8.44 3.96
C ASN A 79 -7.86 -7.52 3.22
N LEU A 80 -8.24 -6.99 2.06
CA LEU A 80 -7.46 -6.03 1.30
C LEU A 80 -7.21 -4.75 2.11
N LEU A 81 -8.27 -4.16 2.67
CA LEU A 81 -8.21 -2.96 3.48
C LEU A 81 -7.31 -3.14 4.71
N PHE A 82 -7.50 -4.23 5.47
CA PHE A 82 -6.65 -4.54 6.61
C PHE A 82 -5.22 -4.85 6.23
N GLY A 83 -5.00 -5.51 5.09
CA GLY A 83 -3.67 -5.79 4.56
C GLY A 83 -2.90 -4.49 4.28
N PHE A 84 -3.51 -3.55 3.59
CA PHE A 84 -2.94 -2.23 3.33
C PHE A 84 -2.68 -1.44 4.61
N ALA A 85 -3.67 -1.38 5.52
CA ALA A 85 -3.52 -0.67 6.78
C ALA A 85 -2.34 -1.22 7.59
N ARG A 86 -2.19 -2.54 7.70
CA ARG A 86 -1.06 -3.18 8.40
C ARG A 86 0.27 -2.85 7.72
N GLY A 87 0.34 -2.97 6.39
CA GLY A 87 1.56 -2.65 5.64
C GLY A 87 2.00 -1.20 5.83
N LEU A 88 1.07 -0.25 5.75
CA LEU A 88 1.33 1.17 5.95
C LEU A 88 1.75 1.48 7.39
N ASN A 89 1.11 0.87 8.38
CA ASN A 89 1.45 1.06 9.80
C ASN A 89 2.89 0.64 10.12
N THR A 90 3.43 -0.40 9.47
CA THR A 90 4.84 -0.80 9.66
C THR A 90 5.82 0.29 9.21
N LYS A 91 5.37 1.18 8.35
CA LYS A 91 6.13 2.32 7.81
C LYS A 91 5.71 3.66 8.42
N GLN A 92 4.89 3.63 9.48
CA GLN A 92 4.36 4.81 10.16
C GLN A 92 3.52 5.73 9.26
N TYR A 93 2.86 5.15 8.24
CA TYR A 93 1.87 5.85 7.43
C TYR A 93 0.46 5.62 7.96
N ALA A 94 -0.32 6.68 8.00
CA ALA A 94 -1.77 6.61 8.16
C ALA A 94 -2.44 6.30 6.82
N MET A 95 -3.55 5.57 6.85
CA MET A 95 -4.38 5.33 5.68
C MET A 95 -5.62 6.20 5.73
N GLN A 96 -5.91 6.91 4.64
CA GLN A 96 -7.15 7.64 4.43
C GLN A 96 -7.97 6.93 3.35
N LEU A 97 -9.17 6.45 3.71
CA LEU A 97 -10.09 5.87 2.74
C LEU A 97 -10.77 6.97 1.92
N VAL A 98 -10.79 6.80 0.60
CA VAL A 98 -11.43 7.69 -0.37
C VAL A 98 -12.37 6.85 -1.24
N THR A 99 -13.67 7.07 -1.10
CA THR A 99 -14.72 6.34 -1.84
C THR A 99 -15.33 7.17 -2.97
N ASP A 100 -15.01 8.47 -3.02
CA ASP A 100 -15.41 9.37 -4.09
C ASP A 100 -14.17 9.80 -4.89
N PRO A 101 -14.03 9.36 -6.15
CA PRO A 101 -12.87 9.69 -6.99
C PRO A 101 -12.58 11.19 -7.11
N THR A 102 -13.60 12.03 -6.99
CA THR A 102 -13.44 13.51 -7.07
C THR A 102 -12.67 14.08 -5.88
N GLN A 103 -12.46 13.29 -4.83
CA GLN A 103 -11.73 13.67 -3.62
C GLN A 103 -10.27 13.20 -3.62
N ILE A 104 -9.81 12.51 -4.68
CA ILE A 104 -8.45 11.95 -4.73
C ILE A 104 -7.40 13.04 -4.51
N GLU A 105 -7.50 14.17 -5.22
CA GLU A 105 -6.54 15.26 -5.15
C GLU A 105 -6.78 16.23 -4.00
N LYS A 106 -7.93 16.13 -3.29
CA LYS A 106 -8.25 17.03 -2.18
C LYS A 106 -7.47 16.64 -0.91
N GLY A 107 -6.83 17.64 -0.31
CA GLY A 107 -5.98 17.46 0.88
C GLY A 107 -4.59 16.92 0.50
N TYR A 108 -3.83 16.53 1.51
CA TYR A 108 -2.43 16.14 1.36
C TYR A 108 -2.28 14.64 1.52
N ALA A 109 -1.49 14.03 0.63
CA ALA A 109 -1.06 12.64 0.72
C ALA A 109 0.34 12.49 0.10
N ASP A 110 1.06 11.44 0.46
CA ASP A 110 2.36 11.12 -0.10
C ASP A 110 2.24 10.14 -1.28
N GLY A 111 1.08 9.51 -1.45
CA GLY A 111 0.80 8.60 -2.55
C GLY A 111 -0.58 7.97 -2.45
N TYR A 112 -0.88 7.12 -3.43
CA TYR A 112 -2.19 6.49 -3.55
C TYR A 112 -2.06 4.97 -3.71
N LEU A 113 -2.98 4.24 -3.08
CA LEU A 113 -3.28 2.83 -3.36
C LEU A 113 -4.68 2.80 -3.98
N ILE A 114 -4.81 2.29 -5.18
CA ILE A 114 -6.05 2.41 -5.95
C ILE A 114 -6.56 1.01 -6.31
N THR A 115 -7.82 0.72 -6.02
CA THR A 115 -8.50 -0.52 -6.41
C THR A 115 -9.74 -0.24 -7.24
N GLY A 116 -10.17 -1.26 -8.00
CA GLY A 116 -11.36 -1.17 -8.85
C GLY A 116 -11.16 -0.35 -10.14
N ALA A 117 -9.90 -0.08 -10.53
CA ALA A 117 -9.60 0.64 -11.76
C ALA A 117 -10.11 -0.11 -12.99
N ARG A 118 -10.72 0.64 -13.91
CA ARG A 118 -11.21 0.16 -15.20
C ARG A 118 -10.59 0.99 -16.33
N ASN A 119 -10.70 0.51 -17.56
CA ASN A 119 -10.14 1.19 -18.74
C ASN A 119 -10.54 2.69 -18.86
N LYS A 120 -11.70 3.07 -18.39
CA LYS A 120 -12.21 4.44 -18.38
C LYS A 120 -11.49 5.38 -17.40
N ASP A 121 -10.80 4.82 -16.39
CA ASP A 121 -10.23 5.58 -15.27
C ASP A 121 -8.77 5.99 -15.52
N TYR A 122 -8.11 5.43 -16.53
CA TYR A 122 -6.69 5.65 -16.78
C TYR A 122 -6.32 7.11 -17.08
N ASP A 123 -7.18 7.85 -17.77
CA ASP A 123 -6.96 9.28 -18.05
C ASP A 123 -6.87 10.15 -16.78
N MET A 124 -7.43 9.66 -15.68
CA MET A 124 -7.31 10.30 -14.38
C MET A 124 -5.94 10.04 -13.76
N PHE A 125 -5.40 8.83 -13.93
CA PHE A 125 -4.12 8.46 -13.31
C PHE A 125 -2.95 9.26 -13.89
N ASP A 126 -2.98 9.60 -15.18
CA ASP A 126 -1.96 10.40 -15.84
C ASP A 126 -1.85 11.83 -15.26
N LYS A 127 -2.86 12.28 -14.51
CA LYS A 127 -2.91 13.61 -13.89
C LYS A 127 -2.47 13.62 -12.43
N LEU A 128 -2.30 12.43 -11.82
CA LEU A 128 -1.88 12.34 -10.41
C LEU A 128 -0.44 12.84 -10.25
N ASP A 129 -0.25 13.74 -9.30
CA ASP A 129 1.05 14.37 -9.01
C ASP A 129 1.92 13.57 -8.02
N LYS A 130 1.37 12.51 -7.43
CA LYS A 130 2.04 11.64 -6.46
C LYS A 130 2.13 10.21 -6.96
N PRO A 131 3.11 9.44 -6.47
CA PRO A 131 3.22 8.03 -6.82
C PRO A 131 1.97 7.27 -6.42
N PHE A 132 1.59 6.30 -7.24
CA PHE A 132 0.48 5.40 -6.95
C PHE A 132 0.78 3.98 -7.36
N VAL A 133 0.06 3.04 -6.75
CA VAL A 133 0.08 1.61 -7.09
C VAL A 133 -1.36 1.16 -7.27
N LEU A 134 -1.62 0.45 -8.35
CA LEU A 134 -2.92 -0.18 -8.60
C LEU A 134 -2.98 -1.53 -7.90
N PHE A 135 -4.12 -1.85 -7.30
CA PHE A 135 -4.48 -3.21 -6.95
C PHE A 135 -5.44 -3.73 -8.02
N GLY A 136 -4.89 -4.54 -8.89
CA GLY A 136 -5.53 -5.03 -10.10
C GLY A 136 -4.57 -4.96 -11.28
N GLU A 137 -4.57 -6.03 -12.09
CA GLU A 137 -3.73 -6.15 -13.28
C GLU A 137 -4.04 -5.04 -14.29
N ASN A 138 -2.99 -4.43 -14.88
CA ASN A 138 -3.11 -3.48 -15.98
C ASN A 138 -2.07 -3.72 -17.06
N HIS A 139 -2.37 -3.28 -18.29
CA HIS A 139 -1.46 -3.34 -19.44
C HIS A 139 -0.98 -1.95 -19.89
N ARG A 140 -1.12 -0.92 -19.03
CA ARG A 140 -0.75 0.47 -19.31
C ARG A 140 0.64 0.84 -18.80
N GLY A 141 1.33 -0.07 -18.11
CA GLY A 141 2.68 0.14 -17.58
C GLY A 141 2.72 0.84 -16.23
N TYR A 142 1.60 0.98 -15.54
CA TYR A 142 1.57 1.46 -14.15
C TYR A 142 2.00 0.35 -13.19
N ASP A 143 2.61 0.75 -12.09
CA ASP A 143 2.92 -0.17 -11.00
C ASP A 143 1.65 -0.80 -10.44
N PHE A 144 1.63 -2.12 -10.31
CA PHE A 144 0.48 -2.82 -9.76
C PHE A 144 0.87 -4.03 -8.92
N VAL A 145 -0.07 -4.45 -8.09
CA VAL A 145 -0.05 -5.71 -7.35
C VAL A 145 -1.37 -6.41 -7.62
N ASP A 146 -1.30 -7.68 -7.99
CA ASP A 146 -2.49 -8.53 -8.19
C ASP A 146 -2.14 -9.99 -7.91
N THR A 147 -3.15 -10.84 -7.86
CA THR A 147 -2.99 -12.29 -7.97
C THR A 147 -2.47 -12.63 -9.37
N ASP A 148 -1.57 -13.62 -9.48
CA ASP A 148 -1.20 -14.17 -10.78
C ASP A 148 -2.40 -14.97 -11.35
N ASN A 149 -3.31 -14.22 -11.99
CA ASN A 149 -4.58 -14.72 -12.49
C ASN A 149 -4.40 -15.86 -13.50
N GLN A 150 -3.39 -15.75 -14.38
CA GLN A 150 -3.10 -16.77 -15.38
C GLN A 150 -2.60 -18.07 -14.75
N THR A 151 -1.63 -17.97 -13.83
CA THR A 151 -1.09 -19.15 -13.15
C THR A 151 -2.12 -19.80 -12.23
N ALA A 152 -2.94 -19.01 -11.54
CA ALA A 152 -3.99 -19.54 -10.67
C ALA A 152 -4.98 -20.40 -11.46
N GLU A 153 -5.44 -19.91 -12.62
CA GLU A 153 -6.38 -20.64 -13.46
C GLU A 153 -5.73 -21.86 -14.16
N LYS A 154 -4.46 -21.72 -14.55
CA LYS A 154 -3.66 -22.86 -15.02
C LYS A 154 -3.63 -23.99 -13.99
N ILE A 155 -3.35 -23.67 -12.72
CA ILE A 155 -3.29 -24.67 -11.64
C ILE A 155 -4.65 -25.34 -11.45
N ALA A 156 -5.74 -24.57 -11.44
CA ALA A 156 -7.10 -25.10 -11.28
C ALA A 156 -7.48 -26.03 -12.42
N THR A 157 -7.20 -25.62 -13.66
CA THR A 157 -7.49 -26.42 -14.87
C THR A 157 -6.64 -27.70 -14.90
N GLN A 158 -5.34 -27.59 -14.58
CA GLN A 158 -4.45 -28.76 -14.51
C GLN A 158 -4.92 -29.76 -13.45
N TYR A 159 -5.34 -29.28 -12.28
CA TYR A 159 -5.89 -30.14 -11.25
C TYR A 159 -7.11 -30.95 -11.75
N ALA A 160 -8.01 -30.34 -12.53
CA ALA A 160 -9.15 -31.01 -13.09
C ALA A 160 -8.72 -32.09 -14.13
N LEU A 161 -7.74 -31.77 -14.97
CA LEU A 161 -7.16 -32.72 -15.94
C LEU A 161 -6.50 -33.93 -15.26
N ASP A 162 -5.71 -33.68 -14.23
CA ASP A 162 -5.02 -34.73 -13.43
C ASP A 162 -6.03 -35.69 -12.76
N ARG A 163 -7.24 -35.19 -12.48
CA ARG A 163 -8.37 -35.98 -11.97
C ARG A 163 -9.18 -36.71 -13.09
N LEU A 164 -8.70 -36.62 -14.34
CA LEU A 164 -9.29 -37.26 -15.50
C LEU A 164 -10.71 -36.78 -15.84
N TYR A 165 -11.07 -35.56 -15.46
CA TYR A 165 -12.31 -34.94 -15.89
C TYR A 165 -12.30 -34.73 -17.41
N LYS A 166 -13.34 -35.19 -18.09
CA LYS A 166 -13.46 -35.14 -19.56
C LYS A 166 -14.09 -33.86 -20.08
N ARG A 167 -14.84 -33.20 -19.25
CA ARG A 167 -15.53 -31.94 -19.59
C ARG A 167 -15.28 -30.93 -18.45
N ILE A 168 -14.54 -29.91 -18.78
CA ILE A 168 -14.18 -28.82 -17.86
C ILE A 168 -14.81 -27.54 -18.43
N ILE A 169 -15.52 -26.79 -17.62
CA ILE A 169 -16.19 -25.54 -18.03
C ILE A 169 -15.59 -24.42 -17.22
N PHE A 170 -15.09 -23.41 -17.91
CA PHE A 170 -14.71 -22.13 -17.29
C PHE A 170 -15.92 -21.21 -17.25
N ILE A 171 -16.20 -20.62 -16.10
CA ILE A 171 -17.24 -19.62 -15.91
C ILE A 171 -16.55 -18.34 -15.47
N GLY A 172 -16.42 -17.41 -16.38
CA GLY A 172 -15.80 -16.10 -16.16
C GLY A 172 -16.80 -14.99 -16.05
N ILE A 173 -16.30 -13.77 -15.91
CA ILE A 173 -17.08 -12.53 -15.86
C ILE A 173 -17.05 -11.91 -17.27
N ASP A 174 -18.20 -11.50 -17.80
CA ASP A 174 -18.29 -10.86 -19.14
C ASP A 174 -17.82 -9.39 -19.06
N ILE A 175 -16.53 -9.20 -18.83
CA ILE A 175 -15.88 -7.89 -18.80
C ILE A 175 -14.57 -7.92 -19.60
N LYS A 176 -14.24 -6.78 -20.22
CA LYS A 176 -13.01 -6.63 -21.02
C LYS A 176 -11.88 -6.02 -20.19
N GLU A 177 -11.46 -6.75 -19.16
CA GLU A 177 -10.40 -6.31 -18.25
C GLU A 177 -9.21 -7.28 -18.26
N PRO A 178 -7.97 -6.79 -18.03
CA PRO A 178 -6.76 -7.59 -18.12
C PRO A 178 -6.80 -8.90 -17.32
N PHE A 179 -7.25 -8.83 -16.07
CA PHE A 179 -7.29 -9.98 -15.17
C PHE A 179 -8.20 -11.11 -15.69
N GLU A 180 -9.32 -10.77 -16.36
CA GLU A 180 -10.21 -11.77 -16.92
C GLU A 180 -9.59 -12.45 -18.15
N TYR A 181 -8.94 -11.67 -19.02
CA TYR A 181 -8.17 -12.24 -20.13
C TYR A 181 -7.05 -13.17 -19.66
N SER A 182 -6.39 -12.81 -18.56
CA SER A 182 -5.35 -13.65 -17.95
C SER A 182 -5.91 -14.97 -17.42
N ARG A 183 -7.10 -14.97 -16.81
CA ARG A 183 -7.80 -16.17 -16.36
C ARG A 183 -8.20 -17.06 -17.55
N GLU A 184 -8.86 -16.47 -18.54
CA GLU A 184 -9.22 -17.21 -19.77
C GLU A 184 -7.99 -17.83 -20.44
N ALA A 185 -6.89 -17.08 -20.55
CA ALA A 185 -5.65 -17.58 -21.12
C ALA A 185 -5.08 -18.76 -20.31
N GLY A 186 -5.11 -18.68 -18.97
CA GLY A 186 -4.71 -19.78 -18.10
C GLY A 186 -5.49 -21.06 -18.36
N TYR A 187 -6.80 -20.95 -18.49
CA TYR A 187 -7.68 -22.07 -18.82
C TYR A 187 -7.44 -22.63 -20.24
N ILE A 188 -7.52 -21.78 -21.26
CA ILE A 188 -7.41 -22.18 -22.67
C ILE A 188 -6.05 -22.81 -22.96
N ASN A 189 -4.96 -22.13 -22.57
CA ASN A 189 -3.61 -22.61 -22.84
C ASN A 189 -3.33 -23.95 -22.15
N THR A 190 -3.88 -24.18 -20.97
CA THR A 190 -3.71 -25.45 -20.26
C THR A 190 -4.44 -26.58 -20.98
N LEU A 191 -5.67 -26.34 -21.45
CA LEU A 191 -6.41 -27.35 -22.22
C LEU A 191 -5.74 -27.67 -23.57
N GLN A 192 -5.15 -26.70 -24.25
CA GLN A 192 -4.46 -26.88 -25.53
C GLN A 192 -3.18 -27.73 -25.44
N GLN A 193 -2.58 -27.80 -24.25
CA GLN A 193 -1.36 -28.58 -24.01
C GLN A 193 -1.62 -30.05 -23.68
N HIS A 194 -2.89 -30.43 -23.51
CA HIS A 194 -3.36 -31.77 -23.17
C HIS A 194 -4.31 -32.37 -24.21
#